data_291602afd0d675332a1b98b6566dd21b
#
_entry.id   291602afd0d675332a1b98b6566dd21b
#
_cell.length_a   1.000
_cell.length_b   1.000
_cell.length_c   1.000
_cell.angle_alpha   90.00
_cell.angle_beta   90.00
_cell.angle_gamma   90.00
#
_symmetry.space_group_name_H-M   'P 1'
#
loop_
_entity.id
_entity.type
_entity.pdbx_description
1 polymer ?
#
loop_
_entity_poly.entity_id
_entity_poly.type
_entity_poly.pdbx_seq_one_letter_code
_entity_poly.pdbx_strand_id
1 'polypeptide(L)'
;MAKKKAEEKINIDSILFKCRDILRAARNSGSFFEKRDMMLTLVFLRFIGEKFEDGVAKLREDLIAQGLDPDDEEIFAAFFDDATFTDGTYNLPLEARWSTIINTPAPQLNVALDTALHSIATSSKQLRGCFVEGTFTTRNLAANDIKKIVDEVNKISHKAFGEEKDLIGRVYEYFLKEFAVNATKEEGEFYTPHDIVQLIATMIEPFDGTLYDPCCGSGGMFI
;
A
#
# COMPACT_ATOMS: atom_id res chain seq x y z
N MET A 1 24.55 -4.05 31.10
CA MET A 1 24.82 -4.10 29.64
C MET A 1 23.57 -4.71 28.99
N ALA A 2 22.64 -3.89 28.49
CA ALA A 2 21.42 -4.34 27.81
C ALA A 2 21.80 -4.64 26.35
N LYS A 3 21.66 -5.91 25.93
CA LYS A 3 21.76 -6.32 24.52
C LYS A 3 20.68 -5.58 23.73
N LYS A 4 21.08 -4.60 22.88
CA LYS A 4 20.23 -4.11 21.79
C LYS A 4 19.77 -5.32 20.99
N LYS A 5 18.48 -5.66 21.06
CA LYS A 5 17.84 -6.57 20.10
C LYS A 5 18.08 -5.97 18.72
N ALA A 6 18.82 -6.67 17.88
CA ALA A 6 18.89 -6.36 16.46
C ALA A 6 17.45 -6.41 15.92
N GLU A 7 16.95 -5.30 15.41
CA GLU A 7 15.70 -5.27 14.66
C GLU A 7 15.91 -6.20 13.46
N GLU A 8 15.17 -7.27 13.41
CA GLU A 8 15.17 -8.21 12.32
C GLU A 8 14.68 -7.45 11.08
N LYS A 9 15.56 -7.23 10.11
CA LYS A 9 15.23 -6.55 8.86
C LYS A 9 14.14 -7.36 8.18
N ILE A 10 12.91 -6.85 8.16
CA ILE A 10 11.76 -7.52 7.54
C ILE A 10 12.05 -7.69 6.05
N ASN A 11 12.14 -8.93 5.60
CA ASN A 11 12.39 -9.22 4.19
C ASN A 11 11.05 -9.21 3.43
N ILE A 12 10.79 -8.11 2.73
CA ILE A 12 9.58 -7.88 1.95
C ILE A 12 9.39 -8.96 0.90
N ASP A 13 10.46 -9.34 0.19
CA ASP A 13 10.39 -10.35 -0.85
C ASP A 13 9.90 -11.69 -0.28
N SER A 14 10.24 -12.01 0.98
CA SER A 14 9.73 -13.19 1.67
C SER A 14 8.23 -13.10 1.96
N ILE A 15 7.72 -11.91 2.32
CA ILE A 15 6.29 -11.68 2.54
C ILE A 15 5.54 -11.79 1.21
N LEU A 16 6.02 -11.11 0.18
CA LEU A 16 5.41 -11.14 -1.15
C LEU A 16 5.43 -12.56 -1.75
N PHE A 17 6.50 -13.31 -1.52
CA PHE A 17 6.60 -14.71 -1.93
C PHE A 17 5.51 -15.57 -1.27
N LYS A 18 5.29 -15.42 0.03
CA LYS A 18 4.22 -16.15 0.74
C LYS A 18 2.84 -15.78 0.23
N CYS A 19 2.57 -14.49 0.03
CA CYS A 19 1.32 -14.02 -0.55
C CYS A 19 1.08 -14.62 -1.94
N ARG A 20 2.11 -14.64 -2.79
CA ARG A 20 2.07 -15.27 -4.10
C ARG A 20 1.71 -16.76 -4.00
N ASP A 21 2.34 -17.50 -3.10
CA ASP A 21 2.11 -18.92 -2.96
C ASP A 21 0.68 -19.22 -2.49
N ILE A 22 0.11 -18.41 -1.59
CA ILE A 22 -1.30 -18.49 -1.21
C ILE A 22 -2.20 -18.27 -2.43
N LEU A 23 -1.93 -17.23 -3.23
CA LEU A 23 -2.69 -16.90 -4.44
C LEU A 23 -2.57 -17.98 -5.53
N ARG A 24 -1.43 -18.63 -5.64
CA ARG A 24 -1.24 -19.77 -6.58
C ARG A 24 -1.99 -21.02 -6.15
N ALA A 25 -2.02 -21.28 -4.85
CA ALA A 25 -2.75 -22.43 -4.30
C ALA A 25 -4.27 -22.24 -4.34
N ALA A 26 -4.75 -21.00 -4.29
CA ALA A 26 -6.16 -20.67 -4.31
C ALA A 26 -6.78 -20.99 -5.68
N ARG A 27 -7.75 -21.92 -5.71
CA ARG A 27 -8.50 -22.25 -6.91
C ARG A 27 -9.42 -21.09 -7.29
N ASN A 28 -9.50 -20.77 -8.60
CA ASN A 28 -10.39 -19.73 -9.15
C ASN A 28 -10.15 -18.30 -8.62
N SER A 29 -8.92 -17.98 -8.22
CA SER A 29 -8.55 -16.67 -7.68
C SER A 29 -8.30 -15.60 -8.76
N GLY A 30 -8.76 -15.83 -9.98
CA GLY A 30 -8.62 -14.87 -11.10
C GLY A 30 -7.35 -15.06 -11.94
N SER A 31 -7.23 -14.22 -12.96
CA SER A 31 -6.05 -14.11 -13.83
C SER A 31 -4.83 -13.59 -13.07
N PHE A 32 -3.69 -13.62 -13.73
CA PHE A 32 -2.46 -13.03 -13.20
C PHE A 32 -2.61 -11.54 -12.85
N PHE A 33 -3.16 -10.75 -13.77
CA PHE A 33 -3.34 -9.31 -13.58
C PHE A 33 -4.26 -8.99 -12.40
N GLU A 34 -5.33 -9.75 -12.27
CA GLU A 34 -6.24 -9.58 -11.14
C GLU A 34 -5.58 -9.90 -9.79
N LYS A 35 -4.72 -10.90 -9.72
CA LYS A 35 -3.94 -11.23 -8.52
C LYS A 35 -2.93 -10.15 -8.19
N ARG A 36 -2.23 -9.64 -9.20
CA ARG A 36 -1.32 -8.50 -9.06
C ARG A 36 -2.05 -7.28 -8.51
N ASP A 37 -3.14 -6.89 -9.16
CA ASP A 37 -3.90 -5.69 -8.80
C ASP A 37 -4.48 -5.79 -7.38
N MET A 38 -4.97 -6.96 -6.99
CA MET A 38 -5.43 -7.23 -5.64
C MET A 38 -4.30 -7.06 -4.61
N MET A 39 -3.11 -7.57 -4.90
CA MET A 39 -1.96 -7.41 -4.02
C MET A 39 -1.49 -5.97 -3.91
N LEU A 40 -1.40 -5.26 -5.04
CA LEU A 40 -1.05 -3.83 -5.06
C LEU A 40 -2.06 -3.02 -4.23
N THR A 41 -3.35 -3.31 -4.38
CA THR A 41 -4.41 -2.66 -3.62
C THR A 41 -4.28 -2.92 -2.10
N LEU A 42 -3.97 -4.16 -1.70
CA LEU A 42 -3.75 -4.49 -0.28
C LEU A 42 -2.52 -3.79 0.29
N VAL A 43 -1.42 -3.76 -0.44
CA VAL A 43 -0.21 -3.06 0.00
C VAL A 43 -0.46 -1.55 0.07
N PHE A 44 -1.21 -0.98 -0.89
CA PHE A 44 -1.63 0.41 -0.84
C PHE A 44 -2.48 0.71 0.40
N LEU A 45 -3.51 -0.11 0.70
CA LEU A 45 -4.33 0.05 1.90
C LEU A 45 -3.48 -0.02 3.18
N ARG A 46 -2.51 -0.93 3.23
CA ARG A 46 -1.58 -1.03 4.37
C ARG A 46 -0.73 0.23 4.49
N PHE A 47 -0.19 0.72 3.38
CA PHE A 47 0.66 1.91 3.35
C PHE A 47 -0.09 3.17 3.81
N ILE A 48 -1.26 3.45 3.24
CA ILE A 48 -2.04 4.64 3.64
C ILE A 48 -2.57 4.51 5.07
N GLY A 49 -2.93 3.30 5.50
CA GLY A 49 -3.34 3.03 6.87
C GLY A 49 -2.23 3.33 7.87
N GLU A 50 -0.99 2.93 7.58
CA GLU A 50 0.16 3.23 8.44
C GLU A 50 0.49 4.73 8.45
N LYS A 51 0.43 5.39 7.29
CA LYS A 51 0.59 6.85 7.21
C LYS A 51 -0.45 7.59 8.03
N PHE A 52 -1.69 7.13 8.01
CA PHE A 52 -2.76 7.68 8.84
C PHE A 52 -2.45 7.47 10.33
N GLU A 53 -2.06 6.27 10.76
CA GLU A 53 -1.72 5.96 12.15
C GLU A 53 -0.53 6.80 12.66
N ASP A 54 0.49 6.99 11.84
CA ASP A 54 1.62 7.88 12.18
C ASP A 54 1.18 9.35 12.29
N GLY A 55 0.29 9.81 11.41
CA GLY A 55 -0.29 11.15 11.48
C GLY A 55 -1.08 11.37 12.77
N VAL A 56 -1.90 10.40 13.16
CA VAL A 56 -2.65 10.42 14.43
C VAL A 56 -1.69 10.45 15.63
N ALA A 57 -0.63 9.63 15.60
CA ALA A 57 0.36 9.60 16.68
C ALA A 57 1.06 10.96 16.82
N LYS A 58 1.47 11.56 15.68
CA LYS A 58 2.09 12.88 15.66
C LYS A 58 1.13 13.97 16.19
N LEU A 59 -0.15 13.95 15.76
CA LEU A 59 -1.14 14.88 16.28
C LEU A 59 -1.26 14.79 17.82
N ARG A 60 -1.28 13.57 18.37
CA ARG A 60 -1.32 13.36 19.82
C ARG A 60 -0.11 13.95 20.53
N GLU A 61 1.10 13.77 19.96
CA GLU A 61 2.32 14.37 20.48
C GLU A 61 2.25 15.90 20.45
N ASP A 62 1.76 16.48 19.36
CA ASP A 62 1.62 17.93 19.19
C ASP A 62 0.60 18.52 20.17
N LEU A 63 -0.53 17.84 20.45
CA LEU A 63 -1.50 18.25 21.45
C LEU A 63 -0.90 18.26 22.86
N ILE A 64 -0.18 17.20 23.23
CA ILE A 64 0.54 17.12 24.52
C ILE A 64 1.55 18.28 24.66
N ALA A 65 2.32 18.57 23.59
CA ALA A 65 3.28 19.67 23.59
C ALA A 65 2.63 21.05 23.77
N GLN A 66 1.36 21.20 23.36
CA GLN A 66 0.55 22.41 23.55
C GLN A 66 -0.17 22.43 24.93
N GLY A 67 0.00 21.39 25.74
CA GLY A 67 -0.66 21.27 27.05
C GLY A 67 -2.15 20.90 26.96
N LEU A 68 -2.58 20.37 25.82
CA LEU A 68 -3.93 19.89 25.57
C LEU A 68 -4.02 18.38 25.85
N ASP A 69 -5.21 17.92 26.22
CA ASP A 69 -5.47 16.49 26.44
C ASP A 69 -5.73 15.79 25.11
N PRO A 70 -4.86 14.86 24.67
CA PRO A 70 -5.03 14.15 23.40
C PRO A 70 -6.17 13.12 23.44
N ASP A 71 -6.71 12.80 24.61
CA ASP A 71 -7.83 11.88 24.79
C ASP A 71 -9.17 12.61 24.90
N ASP A 72 -9.17 13.95 24.90
CA ASP A 72 -10.37 14.76 24.75
C ASP A 72 -10.88 14.68 23.30
N GLU A 73 -12.05 14.05 23.13
CA GLU A 73 -12.62 13.79 21.79
C GLU A 73 -12.95 15.08 21.02
N GLU A 74 -13.39 16.14 21.70
CA GLU A 74 -13.73 17.42 21.05
C GLU A 74 -12.49 18.15 20.57
N ILE A 75 -11.45 18.20 21.41
CA ILE A 75 -10.15 18.78 21.07
C ILE A 75 -9.54 18.00 19.93
N PHE A 76 -9.46 16.67 20.05
CA PHE A 76 -8.87 15.82 19.02
C PHE A 76 -9.58 15.99 17.68
N ALA A 77 -10.91 15.96 17.64
CA ALA A 77 -11.69 16.11 16.42
C ALA A 77 -11.46 17.48 15.75
N ALA A 78 -11.41 18.55 16.54
CA ALA A 78 -11.17 19.90 16.00
C ALA A 78 -9.82 20.02 15.28
N PHE A 79 -8.76 19.44 15.85
CA PHE A 79 -7.43 19.45 15.20
C PHE A 79 -7.31 18.41 14.10
N PHE A 80 -8.02 17.29 14.19
CA PHE A 80 -8.01 16.23 13.18
C PHE A 80 -8.61 16.71 11.84
N ASP A 81 -9.63 17.56 11.89
CA ASP A 81 -10.26 18.13 10.69
C ASP A 81 -9.49 19.34 10.12
N ASP A 82 -8.46 19.81 10.82
CA ASP A 82 -7.62 20.90 10.32
C ASP A 82 -6.84 20.43 9.06
N ALA A 83 -6.83 21.26 8.02
CA ALA A 83 -6.11 21.01 6.78
C ALA A 83 -4.59 20.84 6.99
N THR A 84 -4.02 21.41 8.04
CA THR A 84 -2.60 21.27 8.40
C THR A 84 -2.24 19.86 8.87
N PHE A 85 -3.17 19.15 9.50
CA PHE A 85 -2.97 17.75 9.90
C PHE A 85 -2.92 16.81 8.70
N THR A 86 -3.69 17.12 7.66
CA THR A 86 -3.82 16.27 6.47
C THR A 86 -2.72 16.49 5.42
N ASP A 87 -1.76 17.39 5.66
CA ASP A 87 -0.64 17.62 4.76
C ASP A 87 0.25 16.37 4.69
N GLY A 88 0.18 15.66 3.54
CA GLY A 88 0.87 14.40 3.29
C GLY A 88 0.28 13.17 3.99
N THR A 89 -0.87 13.30 4.65
CA THR A 89 -1.59 12.20 5.32
C THR A 89 -3.03 12.15 4.83
N TYR A 90 -3.51 10.97 4.47
CA TYR A 90 -4.91 10.80 4.07
C TYR A 90 -5.80 10.69 5.30
N ASN A 91 -6.86 11.50 5.38
CA ASN A 91 -7.91 11.28 6.36
C ASN A 91 -8.71 10.04 5.96
N LEU A 92 -8.57 8.96 6.73
CA LEU A 92 -9.21 7.69 6.41
C LEU A 92 -10.52 7.50 7.20
N PRO A 93 -11.64 7.24 6.50
CA PRO A 93 -12.86 6.75 7.13
C PRO A 93 -12.61 5.53 8.01
N LEU A 94 -13.42 5.33 9.04
CA LEU A 94 -13.22 4.27 10.05
C LEU A 94 -13.08 2.88 9.42
N GLU A 95 -13.91 2.58 8.43
CA GLU A 95 -13.92 1.31 7.70
C GLU A 95 -12.67 1.09 6.84
N ALA A 96 -11.96 2.17 6.47
CA ALA A 96 -10.73 2.13 5.68
C ALA A 96 -9.45 2.09 6.52
N ARG A 97 -9.55 2.26 7.83
CA ARG A 97 -8.40 2.17 8.73
C ARG A 97 -7.86 0.75 8.78
N TRP A 98 -6.55 0.62 8.70
CA TRP A 98 -5.92 -0.70 8.70
C TRP A 98 -6.23 -1.50 9.97
N SER A 99 -6.33 -0.83 11.12
CA SER A 99 -6.75 -1.43 12.39
C SER A 99 -8.16 -2.04 12.33
N THR A 100 -9.09 -1.46 11.59
CA THR A 100 -10.42 -2.04 11.33
C THR A 100 -10.33 -3.26 10.42
N ILE A 101 -9.57 -3.17 9.35
CA ILE A 101 -9.40 -4.25 8.36
C ILE A 101 -8.78 -5.49 9.00
N ILE A 102 -7.68 -5.34 9.74
CA ILE A 102 -6.96 -6.48 10.33
C ILE A 102 -7.79 -7.20 11.39
N ASN A 103 -8.68 -6.50 12.11
CA ASN A 103 -9.56 -7.05 13.12
C ASN A 103 -10.87 -7.62 12.55
N THR A 104 -11.13 -7.45 11.25
CA THR A 104 -12.32 -7.99 10.60
C THR A 104 -12.27 -9.52 10.52
N PRO A 105 -13.36 -10.22 10.91
CA PRO A 105 -13.44 -11.66 10.78
C PRO A 105 -13.31 -12.13 9.32
N ALA A 106 -12.63 -13.25 9.10
CA ALA A 106 -12.34 -13.78 7.76
C ALA A 106 -13.57 -13.84 6.82
N PRO A 107 -14.77 -14.27 7.24
CA PRO A 107 -15.93 -14.35 6.35
C PRO A 107 -16.41 -13.00 5.81
N GLN A 108 -16.10 -11.90 6.51
CA GLN A 108 -16.53 -10.55 6.17
C GLN A 108 -15.42 -9.74 5.47
N LEU A 109 -14.21 -10.27 5.40
CA LEU A 109 -13.02 -9.52 5.02
C LEU A 109 -13.05 -9.04 3.56
N ASN A 110 -13.55 -9.86 2.63
CA ASN A 110 -13.67 -9.46 1.22
C ASN A 110 -14.59 -8.22 1.06
N VAL A 111 -15.74 -8.24 1.77
CA VAL A 111 -16.68 -7.12 1.76
C VAL A 111 -16.09 -5.90 2.45
N ALA A 112 -15.41 -6.08 3.59
CA ALA A 112 -14.78 -4.98 4.32
C ALA A 112 -13.68 -4.30 3.48
N LEU A 113 -12.88 -5.05 2.74
CA LEU A 113 -11.86 -4.51 1.85
C LEU A 113 -12.48 -3.68 0.70
N ASP A 114 -13.52 -4.18 0.04
CA ASP A 114 -14.20 -3.42 -1.00
C ASP A 114 -14.93 -2.18 -0.43
N THR A 115 -15.50 -2.28 0.77
CA THR A 115 -16.09 -1.13 1.48
C THR A 115 -15.02 -0.07 1.79
N ALA A 116 -13.86 -0.49 2.27
CA ALA A 116 -12.74 0.41 2.54
C ALA A 116 -12.30 1.18 1.29
N LEU A 117 -12.15 0.49 0.16
CA LEU A 117 -11.80 1.11 -1.12
C LEU A 117 -12.85 2.11 -1.60
N HIS A 118 -14.12 1.73 -1.49
CA HIS A 118 -15.23 2.60 -1.86
C HIS A 118 -15.26 3.87 -1.00
N SER A 119 -15.09 3.76 0.31
CA SER A 119 -15.09 4.91 1.21
C SER A 119 -13.91 5.84 0.97
N ILE A 120 -12.71 5.31 0.67
CA ILE A 120 -11.55 6.11 0.26
C ILE A 120 -11.82 6.85 -1.05
N ALA A 121 -12.34 6.15 -2.06
CA ALA A 121 -12.66 6.76 -3.36
C ALA A 121 -13.75 7.84 -3.27
N THR A 122 -14.64 7.72 -2.30
CA THR A 122 -15.73 8.69 -2.08
C THR A 122 -15.23 9.91 -1.29
N SER A 123 -14.41 9.71 -0.29
CA SER A 123 -13.88 10.77 0.58
C SER A 123 -12.76 11.59 -0.08
N SER A 124 -11.97 10.99 -0.97
CA SER A 124 -10.85 11.65 -1.64
C SER A 124 -11.16 11.97 -3.10
N LYS A 125 -11.10 13.27 -3.45
CA LYS A 125 -11.23 13.69 -4.86
C LYS A 125 -10.10 13.16 -5.76
N GLN A 126 -8.91 12.99 -5.21
CA GLN A 126 -7.71 12.54 -5.92
C GLN A 126 -7.76 11.04 -6.23
N LEU A 127 -8.40 10.24 -5.37
CA LEU A 127 -8.48 8.80 -5.49
C LEU A 127 -9.80 8.31 -6.11
N ARG A 128 -10.68 9.25 -6.50
CA ARG A 128 -11.94 8.91 -7.14
C ARG A 128 -11.71 8.22 -8.48
N GLY A 129 -12.27 7.00 -8.62
CA GLY A 129 -12.14 6.19 -9.83
C GLY A 129 -10.82 5.44 -9.98
N CYS A 130 -9.92 5.50 -8.98
CA CYS A 130 -8.66 4.75 -9.00
C CYS A 130 -8.82 3.27 -8.68
N PHE A 131 -9.93 2.87 -8.05
CA PHE A 131 -10.15 1.49 -7.63
C PHE A 131 -11.26 0.84 -8.44
N VAL A 132 -11.05 -0.44 -8.77
CA VAL A 132 -12.07 -1.27 -9.43
C VAL A 132 -13.06 -1.75 -8.37
N GLU A 133 -14.36 -1.52 -8.61
CA GLU A 133 -15.41 -2.00 -7.73
C GLU A 133 -15.42 -3.53 -7.66
N GLY A 134 -15.60 -4.07 -6.46
CA GLY A 134 -15.67 -5.51 -6.24
C GLY A 134 -14.32 -6.22 -6.42
N THR A 135 -13.20 -5.54 -6.24
CA THR A 135 -11.85 -6.12 -6.39
C THR A 135 -11.66 -7.41 -5.59
N PHE A 136 -12.28 -7.53 -4.42
CA PHE A 136 -12.15 -8.69 -3.54
C PHE A 136 -13.39 -9.60 -3.55
N THR A 137 -14.60 -9.05 -3.66
CA THR A 137 -15.84 -9.82 -3.59
C THR A 137 -16.13 -10.61 -4.85
N THR A 138 -15.71 -10.13 -6.03
CA THR A 138 -15.98 -10.80 -7.31
C THR A 138 -15.05 -11.98 -7.61
N ARG A 139 -13.95 -12.13 -6.87
CA ARG A 139 -12.84 -13.05 -7.21
C ARG A 139 -12.81 -14.35 -6.44
N ASN A 140 -13.89 -14.77 -5.82
CA ASN A 140 -14.05 -16.10 -5.18
C ASN A 140 -12.84 -16.57 -4.36
N LEU A 141 -12.03 -15.66 -3.80
CA LEU A 141 -10.96 -16.03 -2.91
C LEU A 141 -11.56 -16.52 -1.58
N ALA A 142 -11.14 -17.68 -1.11
CA ALA A 142 -11.64 -18.21 0.15
C ALA A 142 -11.33 -17.25 1.31
N ALA A 143 -12.28 -17.08 2.23
CA ALA A 143 -12.17 -16.17 3.37
C ALA A 143 -10.87 -16.39 4.19
N ASN A 144 -10.47 -17.64 4.37
CA ASN A 144 -9.25 -17.98 5.10
C ASN A 144 -7.98 -17.62 4.31
N ASP A 145 -8.01 -17.62 2.98
CA ASP A 145 -6.83 -17.32 2.18
C ASP A 145 -6.62 -15.81 2.09
N ILE A 146 -7.69 -15.02 1.94
CA ILE A 146 -7.57 -13.57 2.02
C ILE A 146 -7.11 -13.13 3.42
N LYS A 147 -7.58 -13.77 4.49
CA LYS A 147 -7.13 -13.46 5.85
C LYS A 147 -5.63 -13.73 6.02
N LYS A 148 -5.11 -14.85 5.53
CA LYS A 148 -3.67 -15.16 5.55
C LYS A 148 -2.87 -14.10 4.78
N ILE A 149 -3.36 -13.65 3.62
CA ILE A 149 -2.68 -12.62 2.83
C ILE A 149 -2.66 -11.29 3.59
N VAL A 150 -3.79 -10.87 4.17
CA VAL A 150 -3.86 -9.64 4.99
C VAL A 150 -2.92 -9.73 6.19
N ASP A 151 -2.84 -10.89 6.86
CA ASP A 151 -1.93 -11.11 7.99
C ASP A 151 -0.45 -11.06 7.57
N GLU A 152 -0.09 -11.54 6.37
CA GLU A 152 1.26 -11.38 5.84
C GLU A 152 1.55 -9.91 5.45
N VAL A 153 0.62 -9.23 4.77
CA VAL A 153 0.75 -7.82 4.40
C VAL A 153 0.84 -6.93 5.65
N ASN A 154 0.17 -7.29 6.75
CA ASN A 154 0.26 -6.56 8.02
C ASN A 154 1.69 -6.51 8.60
N LYS A 155 2.57 -7.43 8.22
CA LYS A 155 3.98 -7.44 8.63
C LYS A 155 4.81 -6.39 7.89
N ILE A 156 4.29 -5.85 6.78
CA ILE A 156 4.93 -4.78 6.04
C ILE A 156 4.74 -3.47 6.81
N SER A 157 5.82 -2.81 7.16
CA SER A 157 5.84 -1.49 7.79
C SER A 157 6.65 -0.54 6.92
N HIS A 158 6.22 0.71 6.78
CA HIS A 158 7.01 1.70 6.05
C HIS A 158 8.38 1.94 6.70
N LYS A 159 8.49 1.74 8.02
CA LYS A 159 9.77 1.77 8.75
C LYS A 159 10.71 0.63 8.35
N ALA A 160 10.15 -0.49 7.86
CA ALA A 160 10.93 -1.61 7.35
C ALA A 160 11.52 -1.32 5.96
N PHE A 161 10.99 -0.34 5.25
CA PHE A 161 11.50 0.09 3.95
C PHE A 161 12.67 1.06 4.06
N GLY A 162 12.96 1.56 5.26
CA GLY A 162 14.05 2.47 5.51
C GLY A 162 13.97 3.71 4.61
N GLU A 163 14.97 3.89 3.77
CA GLU A 163 15.06 5.01 2.83
C GLU A 163 14.36 4.75 1.47
N GLU A 164 13.73 3.60 1.29
CA GLU A 164 13.05 3.24 0.04
C GLU A 164 11.78 4.07 -0.13
N LYS A 165 11.84 5.04 -1.04
CA LYS A 165 10.75 5.99 -1.31
C LYS A 165 9.61 5.37 -2.10
N ASP A 166 9.86 4.30 -2.88
CA ASP A 166 8.89 3.67 -3.76
C ASP A 166 8.58 2.22 -3.39
N LEU A 167 7.81 2.04 -2.32
CA LEU A 167 7.31 0.73 -1.91
C LEU A 167 6.37 0.12 -2.96
N ILE A 168 5.45 0.92 -3.47
CA ILE A 168 4.42 0.42 -4.40
C ILE A 168 5.05 -0.04 -5.70
N GLY A 169 6.00 0.73 -6.23
CA GLY A 169 6.77 0.35 -7.42
C GLY A 169 7.54 -0.96 -7.20
N ARG A 170 8.20 -1.12 -6.06
CA ARG A 170 8.92 -2.36 -5.74
C ARG A 170 8.00 -3.59 -5.67
N VAL A 171 6.84 -3.44 -5.05
CA VAL A 171 5.83 -4.52 -5.01
C VAL A 171 5.34 -4.84 -6.41
N TYR A 172 5.11 -3.82 -7.24
CA TYR A 172 4.72 -3.97 -8.63
C TYR A 172 5.80 -4.73 -9.43
N GLU A 173 7.08 -4.33 -9.32
CA GLU A 173 8.22 -5.00 -9.96
C GLU A 173 8.32 -6.47 -9.54
N TYR A 174 8.20 -6.74 -8.23
CA TYR A 174 8.25 -8.10 -7.72
C TYR A 174 7.20 -8.97 -8.39
N PHE A 175 5.95 -8.52 -8.45
CA PHE A 175 4.87 -9.29 -9.06
C PHE A 175 5.05 -9.44 -10.57
N LEU A 176 5.50 -8.41 -11.28
CA LEU A 176 5.83 -8.53 -12.69
C LEU A 176 6.93 -9.57 -12.94
N LYS A 177 8.02 -9.52 -12.18
CA LYS A 177 9.14 -10.46 -12.32
C LYS A 177 8.73 -11.90 -12.02
N GLU A 178 8.03 -12.13 -10.93
CA GLU A 178 7.65 -13.48 -10.47
C GLU A 178 6.58 -14.13 -11.34
N PHE A 179 5.78 -13.35 -12.02
CA PHE A 179 4.70 -13.84 -12.85
C PHE A 179 5.00 -13.71 -14.36
N ALA A 180 5.94 -12.87 -14.76
CA ALA A 180 6.36 -12.76 -16.17
C ALA A 180 6.94 -14.08 -16.73
N VAL A 181 7.43 -14.96 -15.86
CA VAL A 181 7.90 -16.30 -16.25
C VAL A 181 6.77 -17.16 -16.86
N ASN A 182 5.49 -16.82 -16.57
CA ASN A 182 4.32 -17.54 -17.05
C ASN A 182 3.40 -16.71 -17.97
N ALA A 183 3.68 -15.43 -18.15
CA ALA A 183 2.97 -14.61 -19.12
C ALA A 183 3.46 -14.98 -20.53
N THR A 184 2.59 -15.55 -21.32
CA THR A 184 2.86 -15.76 -22.76
C THR A 184 3.21 -14.41 -23.38
N LYS A 185 4.11 -14.40 -24.37
CA LYS A 185 4.69 -13.24 -25.06
C LYS A 185 3.68 -12.25 -25.68
N GLU A 186 2.40 -12.41 -25.44
CA GLU A 186 1.31 -11.65 -26.08
C GLU A 186 0.86 -10.41 -25.31
N GLU A 187 1.28 -10.20 -24.05
CA GLU A 187 0.68 -9.16 -23.20
C GLU A 187 1.60 -7.97 -22.88
N GLY A 188 2.76 -7.86 -23.52
CA GLY A 188 3.54 -6.63 -23.79
C GLY A 188 3.71 -5.56 -22.67
N GLU A 189 3.34 -5.82 -21.42
CA GLU A 189 3.63 -4.90 -20.33
C GLU A 189 5.07 -5.11 -19.85
N PHE A 190 5.95 -4.21 -20.24
CA PHE A 190 7.34 -4.16 -19.77
C PHE A 190 7.49 -3.06 -18.74
N TYR A 191 7.95 -3.42 -17.56
CA TYR A 191 8.40 -2.47 -16.57
C TYR A 191 9.91 -2.27 -16.70
N THR A 192 10.36 -1.03 -16.71
CA THR A 192 11.81 -0.74 -16.74
C THR A 192 12.38 -1.00 -15.33
N PRO A 193 13.32 -1.94 -15.16
CA PRO A 193 13.90 -2.25 -13.86
C PRO A 193 14.52 -1.01 -13.19
N HIS A 194 14.37 -0.88 -11.88
CA HIS A 194 14.84 0.26 -11.11
C HIS A 194 16.33 0.56 -11.35
N ASP A 195 17.18 -0.45 -11.45
CA ASP A 195 18.61 -0.27 -11.71
C ASP A 195 18.88 0.43 -13.05
N ILE A 196 18.04 0.15 -14.07
CA ILE A 196 18.13 0.80 -15.39
C ILE A 196 17.62 2.24 -15.29
N VAL A 197 16.52 2.48 -14.60
CA VAL A 197 15.99 3.83 -14.32
C VAL A 197 17.06 4.67 -13.63
N GLN A 198 17.66 4.15 -12.57
CA GLN A 198 18.70 4.83 -11.83
C GLN A 198 19.93 5.12 -12.68
N LEU A 199 20.34 4.17 -13.53
CA LEU A 199 21.44 4.39 -14.47
C LEU A 199 21.13 5.52 -15.44
N ILE A 200 19.95 5.51 -16.06
CA ILE A 200 19.54 6.55 -17.02
C ILE A 200 19.44 7.91 -16.33
N ALA A 201 18.79 7.99 -15.16
CA ALA A 201 18.68 9.23 -14.39
C ALA A 201 20.06 9.79 -14.00
N THR A 202 20.98 8.92 -13.59
CA THR A 202 22.37 9.31 -13.27
C THR A 202 23.14 9.82 -14.49
N MET A 203 22.85 9.26 -15.68
CA MET A 203 23.51 9.70 -16.93
C MET A 203 22.97 11.03 -17.46
N ILE A 204 21.66 11.30 -17.26
CA ILE A 204 20.99 12.50 -17.76
C ILE A 204 21.14 13.65 -16.78
N GLU A 205 21.26 13.38 -15.46
CA GLU A 205 21.36 14.37 -14.40
C GLU A 205 20.22 15.42 -14.47
N PRO A 206 18.95 15.04 -14.38
CA PRO A 206 17.80 15.92 -14.60
C PRO A 206 17.50 16.80 -13.38
N PHE A 207 18.45 17.66 -13.00
CA PHE A 207 18.33 18.48 -11.79
C PHE A 207 17.42 19.70 -11.95
N ASP A 208 17.16 20.15 -13.19
CA ASP A 208 16.31 21.28 -13.48
C ASP A 208 15.73 21.19 -14.90
N GLY A 209 14.54 21.76 -15.11
CA GLY A 209 13.89 21.84 -16.41
C GLY A 209 12.60 21.05 -16.52
N THR A 210 12.20 20.77 -17.75
CA THR A 210 10.99 20.00 -18.05
C THR A 210 11.39 18.60 -18.54
N LEU A 211 10.90 17.58 -17.87
CA LEU A 211 11.06 16.19 -18.28
C LEU A 211 9.83 15.73 -19.08
N TYR A 212 10.08 15.16 -20.25
CA TYR A 212 9.03 14.62 -21.12
C TYR A 212 9.39 13.19 -21.55
N ASP A 213 8.53 12.25 -21.23
CA ASP A 213 8.62 10.88 -21.68
C ASP A 213 7.31 10.47 -22.40
N PRO A 214 7.35 10.33 -23.75
CA PRO A 214 6.15 9.97 -24.52
C PRO A 214 5.71 8.52 -24.35
N CYS A 215 6.52 7.68 -23.69
CA CYS A 215 6.30 6.25 -23.48
C CYS A 215 6.48 5.87 -22.01
N CYS A 216 6.05 6.74 -21.09
CA CYS A 216 6.40 6.67 -19.67
C CYS A 216 5.93 5.40 -18.95
N GLY A 217 5.03 4.61 -19.53
CA GLY A 217 4.47 3.43 -18.88
C GLY A 217 3.83 3.77 -17.52
N SER A 218 4.31 3.13 -16.46
CA SER A 218 3.90 3.42 -15.07
C SER A 218 4.49 4.71 -14.48
N GLY A 219 5.30 5.43 -15.24
CA GLY A 219 5.95 6.65 -14.77
C GLY A 219 7.23 6.41 -13.96
N GLY A 220 7.81 5.21 -13.99
CA GLY A 220 8.99 4.86 -13.20
C GLY A 220 10.23 5.75 -13.42
N MET A 221 10.31 6.43 -14.58
CA MET A 221 11.39 7.40 -14.86
C MET A 221 11.21 8.74 -14.14
N PHE A 222 10.02 9.02 -13.54
CA PHE A 222 9.71 10.27 -12.86
C PHE A 222 9.78 10.15 -11.32
N ILE A 223 10.01 8.96 -10.79
CA ILE A 223 10.12 8.64 -9.38
C ILE A 223 11.59 8.48 -9.00
#